data_0e592a5242f20111236e2f58ed794ef4
#
_entry.id   0e592a5242f20111236e2f58ed794ef4
#
_cell.length_a   1.000
_cell.length_b   1.000
_cell.length_c   1.000
_cell.angle_alpha   90.00
_cell.angle_beta   90.00
_cell.angle_gamma   90.00
#
_symmetry.space_group_name_H-M   'P 1'
#
loop_
_entity.id
_entity.type
_entity.pdbx_description
1 polymer ?
#
loop_
_entity_poly.entity_id
_entity_poly.type
_entity_poly.pdbx_seq_one_letter_code
_entity_poly.pdbx_strand_id
1 'polypeptide(L)'
;MAEERKSYSNYDRYMPDLYLGYERVDRNLRGDRYYRDQDLFTIKFSKKLFSTDSEYKLNELEVENLKNDLNEKIRVINAEKIKLKSEYHELLKLASIGDKKSNIAYKKYLIKEKEYELNKSSYLDVIDEYNKYLSQEIETKKAKNALNAFVYKIKIKK
;
A
#
# COMPACT_ATOMS: atom_id res chain seq x y z
N MET A 1 -10.76 -8.06 12.03
CA MET A 1 -11.05 -6.89 12.88
C MET A 1 -12.47 -6.34 12.68
N ALA A 2 -12.92 -5.90 11.49
CA ALA A 2 -14.27 -5.34 11.32
C ALA A 2 -15.39 -6.38 11.49
N GLU A 3 -15.19 -7.61 11.02
CA GLU A 3 -16.15 -8.72 11.23
C GLU A 3 -16.14 -9.23 12.66
N GLU A 4 -14.99 -9.22 13.34
CA GLU A 4 -14.91 -9.53 14.77
C GLU A 4 -15.69 -8.52 15.62
N ARG A 5 -15.57 -7.20 15.34
CA ARG A 5 -16.36 -6.17 16.05
C ARG A 5 -17.87 -6.36 15.85
N LYS A 6 -18.32 -6.76 14.65
CA LYS A 6 -19.73 -7.07 14.39
C LYS A 6 -20.19 -8.29 15.17
N SER A 7 -19.35 -9.31 15.32
CA SER A 7 -19.61 -10.50 16.13
C SER A 7 -19.73 -10.14 17.62
N TYR A 8 -18.80 -9.34 18.17
CA TYR A 8 -18.86 -8.87 19.56
C TYR A 8 -20.08 -8.01 19.83
N SER A 9 -20.43 -7.09 18.93
CA SER A 9 -21.64 -6.25 19.06
C SER A 9 -22.93 -7.09 19.14
N ASN A 10 -23.03 -8.18 18.37
CA ASN A 10 -24.17 -9.07 18.45
C ASN A 10 -24.19 -9.91 19.73
N TYR A 11 -23.01 -10.28 20.26
CA TYR A 11 -22.91 -11.05 21.50
C TYR A 11 -23.34 -10.22 22.71
N ASP A 12 -22.88 -8.98 22.82
CA ASP A 12 -23.22 -8.05 23.91
C ASP A 12 -24.72 -7.71 23.91
N ARG A 13 -25.38 -7.79 22.76
CA ARG A 13 -26.84 -7.54 22.66
C ARG A 13 -27.66 -8.58 23.41
N TYR A 14 -27.19 -9.81 23.49
CA TYR A 14 -27.95 -10.94 24.03
C TYR A 14 -27.47 -11.43 25.40
N MET A 15 -26.21 -11.18 25.74
CA MET A 15 -25.65 -11.60 27.03
C MET A 15 -25.85 -10.54 28.10
N PRO A 16 -26.32 -10.93 29.32
CA PRO A 16 -26.32 -10.05 30.47
C PRO A 16 -24.91 -9.92 31.05
N ASP A 17 -24.57 -8.76 31.61
CA ASP A 17 -23.38 -8.57 32.39
C ASP A 17 -23.48 -9.37 33.69
N LEU A 18 -22.48 -10.20 33.96
CA LEU A 18 -22.37 -11.01 35.16
C LEU A 18 -21.33 -10.40 36.10
N TYR A 19 -21.75 -9.97 37.25
CA TYR A 19 -20.90 -9.48 38.33
C TYR A 19 -20.85 -10.48 39.46
N LEU A 20 -19.66 -10.90 39.86
CA LEU A 20 -19.40 -11.73 41.03
C LEU A 20 -18.76 -10.84 42.09
N GLY A 21 -19.41 -10.75 43.25
CA GLY A 21 -18.86 -10.02 44.39
C GLY A 21 -18.76 -10.91 45.61
N TYR A 22 -17.68 -10.76 46.37
CA TYR A 22 -17.53 -11.33 47.69
C TYR A 22 -17.23 -10.19 48.67
N GLU A 23 -18.06 -10.10 49.71
CA GLU A 23 -17.90 -9.11 50.75
C GLU A 23 -17.94 -9.81 52.09
N ARG A 24 -16.93 -9.62 52.95
CA ARG A 24 -16.90 -10.02 54.33
C ARG A 24 -17.28 -8.85 55.19
N VAL A 25 -18.47 -8.94 55.84
CA VAL A 25 -18.98 -7.92 56.72
C VAL A 25 -18.59 -8.27 58.16
N ASP A 26 -17.49 -7.67 58.66
CA ASP A 26 -17.12 -7.74 60.08
C ASP A 26 -17.97 -6.72 60.85
N ARG A 27 -19.02 -7.19 61.48
CA ARG A 27 -19.83 -6.35 62.36
C ARG A 27 -19.32 -6.41 63.81
N ASN A 28 -18.17 -5.79 64.01
CA ASN A 28 -17.67 -5.50 65.36
C ASN A 28 -18.31 -4.23 65.91
N LEU A 29 -19.63 -4.27 66.14
CA LEU A 29 -20.33 -3.24 66.90
C LEU A 29 -20.28 -3.60 68.41
N ARG A 30 -19.65 -2.73 69.19
CA ARG A 30 -19.56 -2.74 70.64
C ARG A 30 -20.92 -3.15 71.27
N GLY A 31 -20.96 -4.33 71.87
CA GLY A 31 -21.91 -4.64 72.91
C GLY A 31 -22.97 -5.69 72.63
N ASP A 32 -23.19 -6.14 71.41
CA ASP A 32 -24.20 -7.17 71.12
C ASP A 32 -23.58 -8.51 70.73
N ARG A 33 -23.71 -9.50 71.60
CA ARG A 33 -23.16 -10.87 71.47
C ARG A 33 -23.81 -11.74 70.40
N TYR A 34 -24.64 -11.21 69.53
CA TYR A 34 -25.46 -12.01 68.63
C TYR A 34 -25.17 -11.82 67.12
N TYR A 35 -24.19 -11.02 66.73
CA TYR A 35 -23.89 -10.85 65.32
C TYR A 35 -22.61 -11.59 64.96
N ARG A 36 -22.80 -12.70 64.25
CA ARG A 36 -21.69 -13.45 63.63
C ARG A 36 -21.23 -12.69 62.39
N ASP A 37 -19.88 -12.76 62.14
CA ASP A 37 -19.32 -12.38 60.87
C ASP A 37 -20.07 -13.07 59.73
N GLN A 38 -20.48 -12.35 58.75
CA GLN A 38 -21.21 -12.88 57.60
C GLN A 38 -20.41 -12.68 56.33
N ASP A 39 -20.16 -13.80 55.64
CA ASP A 39 -19.61 -13.81 54.32
C ASP A 39 -20.77 -13.65 53.30
N LEU A 40 -20.77 -12.59 52.55
CA LEU A 40 -21.78 -12.27 51.55
C LEU A 40 -21.23 -12.55 50.15
N PHE A 41 -21.81 -13.54 49.49
CA PHE A 41 -21.57 -13.77 48.08
C PHE A 41 -22.69 -13.10 47.27
N THR A 42 -22.31 -12.17 46.42
CA THR A 42 -23.27 -11.48 45.57
C THR A 42 -23.04 -11.88 44.12
N ILE A 43 -24.08 -12.44 43.51
CA ILE A 43 -24.12 -12.68 42.07
C ILE A 43 -25.14 -11.71 41.51
N LYS A 44 -24.66 -10.75 40.69
CA LYS A 44 -25.52 -9.73 40.10
C LYS A 44 -25.55 -9.90 38.60
N PHE A 45 -26.75 -10.14 38.07
CA PHE A 45 -27.02 -10.11 36.64
C PHE A 45 -27.59 -8.74 36.32
N SER A 46 -26.92 -7.99 35.43
CA SER A 46 -27.49 -6.75 34.94
C SER A 46 -27.59 -6.82 33.44
N LYS A 47 -28.75 -6.47 32.90
CA LYS A 47 -28.97 -6.30 31.47
C LYS A 47 -29.56 -4.93 31.25
N LYS A 48 -28.90 -4.13 30.42
CA LYS A 48 -29.47 -2.88 29.91
C LYS A 48 -30.65 -3.24 28.97
N LEU A 49 -31.86 -3.21 29.48
CA LEU A 49 -33.08 -3.49 28.71
C LEU A 49 -33.37 -2.42 27.65
N PHE A 50 -32.77 -1.25 27.78
CA PHE A 50 -32.88 -0.10 26.89
C PHE A 50 -31.48 0.38 26.47
N SER A 51 -30.63 -0.51 25.93
CA SER A 51 -29.52 -0.02 25.13
C SER A 51 -30.13 0.64 23.89
N THR A 52 -29.99 1.94 23.81
CA THR A 52 -30.54 2.70 22.69
C THR A 52 -30.00 2.08 21.41
N ASP A 53 -30.88 1.78 20.46
CA ASP A 53 -30.55 1.29 19.10
C ASP A 53 -29.45 2.11 18.41
N SER A 54 -29.13 3.28 18.96
CA SER A 54 -28.08 4.20 18.49
C SER A 54 -26.66 3.65 18.64
N GLU A 55 -26.31 2.93 19.73
CA GLU A 55 -24.95 2.40 19.89
C GLU A 55 -24.65 1.28 18.88
N TYR A 56 -25.65 0.44 18.60
CA TYR A 56 -25.51 -0.63 17.60
C TYR A 56 -25.44 -0.07 16.17
N LYS A 57 -26.25 0.95 15.87
CA LYS A 57 -26.20 1.65 14.59
C LYS A 57 -24.88 2.38 14.39
N LEU A 58 -24.31 2.99 15.43
CA LEU A 58 -22.99 3.61 15.39
C LEU A 58 -21.90 2.59 15.07
N ASN A 59 -21.88 1.44 15.74
CA ASN A 59 -20.92 0.38 15.47
C ASN A 59 -21.08 -0.20 14.06
N GLU A 60 -22.31 -0.33 13.56
CA GLU A 60 -22.57 -0.81 12.20
C GLU A 60 -22.09 0.19 11.14
N LEU A 61 -22.32 1.49 11.34
CA LEU A 61 -21.80 2.56 10.51
C LEU A 61 -20.27 2.65 10.55
N GLU A 62 -19.66 2.45 11.71
CA GLU A 62 -18.20 2.43 11.84
C GLU A 62 -17.57 1.26 11.06
N VAL A 63 -18.17 0.07 11.12
CA VAL A 63 -17.77 -1.10 10.34
C VAL A 63 -17.92 -0.86 8.84
N GLU A 64 -19.01 -0.21 8.42
CA GLU A 64 -19.23 0.13 7.02
C GLU A 64 -18.23 1.18 6.52
N ASN A 65 -17.93 2.21 7.31
CA ASN A 65 -16.91 3.20 7.01
C ASN A 65 -15.52 2.55 6.86
N LEU A 66 -15.14 1.66 7.80
CA LEU A 66 -13.87 0.92 7.70
C LEU A 66 -13.77 0.04 6.45
N LYS A 67 -14.89 -0.57 6.01
CA LYS A 67 -14.93 -1.32 4.75
C LYS A 67 -14.76 -0.41 3.54
N ASN A 68 -15.40 0.74 3.54
CA ASN A 68 -15.29 1.74 2.48
C ASN A 68 -13.85 2.28 2.38
N ASP A 69 -13.23 2.63 3.51
CA ASP A 69 -11.84 3.06 3.59
C ASP A 69 -10.87 1.98 3.08
N LEU A 70 -11.13 0.72 3.43
CA LEU A 70 -10.33 -0.40 2.94
C LEU A 70 -10.44 -0.55 1.42
N ASN A 71 -11.67 -0.49 0.90
CA ASN A 71 -11.93 -0.58 -0.54
C ASN A 71 -11.27 0.58 -1.29
N GLU A 72 -11.32 1.79 -0.74
CA GLU A 72 -10.66 2.94 -1.34
C GLU A 72 -9.14 2.77 -1.35
N LYS A 73 -8.53 2.33 -0.24
CA LYS A 73 -7.09 2.02 -0.20
C LYS A 73 -6.70 0.95 -1.23
N ILE A 74 -7.51 -0.10 -1.39
CA ILE A 74 -7.27 -1.13 -2.40
C ILE A 74 -7.33 -0.52 -3.81
N ARG A 75 -8.29 0.36 -4.10
CA ARG A 75 -8.40 1.05 -5.38
C ARG A 75 -7.18 1.92 -5.66
N VAL A 76 -6.72 2.69 -4.67
CA VAL A 76 -5.53 3.54 -4.78
C VAL A 76 -4.29 2.70 -5.07
N ILE A 77 -4.06 1.62 -4.32
CA ILE A 77 -2.93 0.70 -4.53
C ILE A 77 -2.98 0.08 -5.93
N ASN A 78 -4.15 -0.35 -6.40
CA ASN A 78 -4.30 -0.91 -7.73
C ASN A 78 -4.04 0.15 -8.84
N ALA A 79 -4.49 1.37 -8.66
CA ALA A 79 -4.21 2.47 -9.57
C ALA A 79 -2.71 2.81 -9.64
N GLU A 80 -2.03 2.86 -8.49
CA GLU A 80 -0.57 3.04 -8.44
C GLU A 80 0.18 1.89 -9.13
N LYS A 81 -0.24 0.66 -8.90
CA LYS A 81 0.34 -0.52 -9.56
C LYS A 81 0.20 -0.45 -11.09
N ILE A 82 -0.96 -0.06 -11.59
CA ILE A 82 -1.20 0.11 -13.02
C ILE A 82 -0.30 1.22 -13.58
N LYS A 83 -0.21 2.36 -12.89
CA LYS A 83 0.64 3.49 -13.27
C LYS A 83 2.12 3.08 -13.34
N LEU A 84 2.64 2.41 -12.32
CA LEU A 84 4.02 1.93 -12.29
C LEU A 84 4.30 0.91 -13.41
N LYS A 85 3.34 0.03 -13.70
CA LYS A 85 3.47 -0.93 -14.80
C LYS A 85 3.52 -0.24 -16.17
N SER A 86 2.67 0.77 -16.38
CA SER A 86 2.65 1.58 -17.61
C SER A 86 3.99 2.32 -17.79
N GLU A 87 4.47 3.00 -16.76
CA GLU A 87 5.74 3.74 -16.77
C GLU A 87 6.93 2.82 -17.07
N TYR A 88 6.96 1.63 -16.46
CA TYR A 88 7.99 0.63 -16.77
C TYR A 88 7.98 0.21 -18.24
N HIS A 89 6.80 -0.09 -18.79
CA HIS A 89 6.67 -0.49 -20.19
C HIS A 89 7.05 0.64 -21.16
N GLU A 90 6.74 1.87 -20.83
CA GLU A 90 7.14 3.04 -21.61
C GLU A 90 8.67 3.19 -21.63
N LEU A 91 9.32 3.16 -20.48
CA LEU A 91 10.78 3.24 -20.38
C LEU A 91 11.48 2.07 -21.10
N LEU A 92 10.96 0.88 -20.99
CA LEU A 92 11.47 -0.29 -21.72
C LEU A 92 11.36 -0.11 -23.23
N LYS A 93 10.23 0.42 -23.70
CA LYS A 93 10.00 0.71 -25.12
C LYS A 93 10.95 1.80 -25.62
N LEU A 94 11.15 2.86 -24.83
CA LEU A 94 12.10 3.94 -25.17
C LEU A 94 13.53 3.42 -25.29
N ALA A 95 13.98 2.60 -24.34
CA ALA A 95 15.30 1.97 -24.41
C ALA A 95 15.46 1.09 -25.65
N SER A 96 14.47 0.26 -25.97
CA SER A 96 14.48 -0.59 -27.16
C SER A 96 14.49 0.19 -28.47
N ILE A 97 13.70 1.27 -28.56
CA ILE A 97 13.69 2.18 -29.73
C ILE A 97 15.06 2.89 -29.84
N GLY A 98 15.62 3.32 -28.71
CA GLY A 98 16.95 3.91 -28.67
C GLY A 98 18.01 2.99 -29.29
N ASP A 99 18.05 1.71 -28.88
CA ASP A 99 18.99 0.74 -29.43
C ASP A 99 18.83 0.57 -30.96
N LYS A 100 17.61 0.52 -31.46
CA LYS A 100 17.37 0.43 -32.89
C LYS A 100 17.84 1.68 -33.64
N LYS A 101 17.55 2.87 -33.09
CA LYS A 101 17.98 4.15 -33.68
C LYS A 101 19.52 4.27 -33.69
N SER A 102 20.17 3.93 -32.58
CA SER A 102 21.64 3.94 -32.48
C SER A 102 22.28 3.00 -33.51
N ASN A 103 21.70 1.79 -33.66
CA ASN A 103 22.20 0.82 -34.66
C ASN A 103 22.01 1.33 -36.11
N ILE A 104 20.89 1.97 -36.42
CA ILE A 104 20.66 2.61 -37.72
C ILE A 104 21.67 3.74 -37.98
N ALA A 105 21.88 4.61 -36.98
CA ALA A 105 22.83 5.71 -37.09
C ALA A 105 24.28 5.19 -37.29
N TYR A 106 24.66 4.14 -36.57
CA TYR A 106 25.95 3.49 -36.76
C TYR A 106 26.12 2.93 -38.19
N LYS A 107 25.08 2.25 -38.72
CA LYS A 107 25.11 1.73 -40.10
C LYS A 107 25.24 2.85 -41.12
N LYS A 108 24.58 4.00 -40.93
CA LYS A 108 24.71 5.16 -41.80
C LYS A 108 26.12 5.73 -41.77
N TYR A 109 26.73 5.84 -40.61
CA TYR A 109 28.10 6.24 -40.45
C TYR A 109 29.03 5.32 -41.26
N LEU A 110 28.89 3.97 -41.10
CA LEU A 110 29.73 3.01 -41.87
C LEU A 110 29.57 3.11 -43.40
N ILE A 111 28.37 3.43 -43.87
CA ILE A 111 28.12 3.66 -45.29
C ILE A 111 28.85 4.91 -45.75
N LYS A 112 28.80 6.00 -44.98
CA LYS A 112 29.50 7.24 -45.32
C LYS A 112 31.01 7.10 -45.28
N GLU A 113 31.56 6.34 -44.37
CA GLU A 113 32.96 5.98 -44.28
C GLU A 113 33.44 5.27 -45.55
N LYS A 114 32.66 4.27 -46.03
CA LYS A 114 32.94 3.56 -47.30
C LYS A 114 32.79 4.45 -48.54
N GLU A 115 31.78 5.35 -48.55
CA GLU A 115 31.62 6.34 -49.63
C GLU A 115 32.85 7.28 -49.71
N TYR A 116 33.41 7.68 -48.57
CA TYR A 116 34.62 8.48 -48.52
C TYR A 116 35.84 7.72 -49.04
N GLU A 117 36.04 6.44 -48.64
CA GLU A 117 37.10 5.58 -49.16
C GLU A 117 37.05 5.44 -50.70
N LEU A 118 35.84 5.49 -51.26
CA LEU A 118 35.57 5.43 -52.71
C LEU A 118 35.59 6.83 -53.40
N ASN A 119 36.03 7.87 -52.68
CA ASN A 119 36.01 9.27 -53.13
C ASN A 119 34.63 9.80 -53.59
N LYS A 120 33.53 9.26 -53.02
CA LYS A 120 32.13 9.63 -53.29
C LYS A 120 31.52 10.55 -52.24
N SER A 121 32.22 10.82 -51.15
CA SER A 121 31.75 11.64 -50.03
C SER A 121 32.93 12.47 -49.50
N SER A 122 32.62 13.61 -48.87
CA SER A 122 33.65 14.40 -48.17
C SER A 122 33.93 13.87 -46.75
N TYR A 123 35.11 14.21 -46.24
CA TYR A 123 35.47 13.91 -44.87
C TYR A 123 34.52 14.58 -43.85
N LEU A 124 34.00 15.75 -44.15
CA LEU A 124 33.03 16.46 -43.34
C LEU A 124 31.72 15.67 -43.21
N ASP A 125 31.23 15.03 -44.29
CA ASP A 125 30.02 14.21 -44.24
C ASP A 125 30.18 13.01 -43.33
N VAL A 126 31.39 12.40 -43.29
CA VAL A 126 31.68 11.29 -42.38
C VAL A 126 31.65 11.75 -40.93
N ILE A 127 32.26 12.91 -40.62
CA ILE A 127 32.25 13.48 -39.27
C ILE A 127 30.80 13.81 -38.83
N ASP A 128 29.99 14.37 -39.72
CA ASP A 128 28.62 14.71 -39.42
C ASP A 128 27.78 13.46 -39.08
N GLU A 129 27.92 12.38 -39.87
CA GLU A 129 27.19 11.14 -39.56
C GLU A 129 27.76 10.46 -38.30
N TYR A 130 29.05 10.56 -38.02
CA TYR A 130 29.63 10.10 -36.76
C TYR A 130 29.07 10.85 -35.54
N ASN A 131 28.97 12.17 -35.62
CA ASN A 131 28.39 13.00 -34.57
C ASN A 131 26.92 12.68 -34.34
N LYS A 132 26.13 12.41 -35.38
CA LYS A 132 24.76 11.95 -35.29
C LYS A 132 24.66 10.59 -34.59
N TYR A 133 25.57 9.66 -34.91
CA TYR A 133 25.68 8.38 -34.24
C TYR A 133 25.96 8.55 -32.74
N LEU A 134 26.98 9.35 -32.37
CA LEU A 134 27.33 9.61 -30.98
C LEU A 134 26.19 10.24 -30.19
N SER A 135 25.52 11.21 -30.79
CA SER A 135 24.34 11.85 -30.18
C SER A 135 23.23 10.81 -29.87
N GLN A 136 22.93 9.94 -30.84
CA GLN A 136 21.94 8.90 -30.67
C GLN A 136 22.35 7.82 -29.64
N GLU A 137 23.65 7.51 -29.55
CA GLU A 137 24.18 6.59 -28.53
C GLU A 137 24.03 7.19 -27.13
N ILE A 138 24.30 8.49 -26.96
CA ILE A 138 24.13 9.19 -25.68
C ILE A 138 22.65 9.18 -25.26
N GLU A 139 21.73 9.46 -26.17
CA GLU A 139 20.28 9.40 -25.90
C GLU A 139 19.83 8.00 -25.49
N THR A 140 20.35 6.98 -26.15
CA THR A 140 20.06 5.58 -25.81
C THR A 140 20.58 5.22 -24.42
N LYS A 141 21.80 5.63 -24.07
CA LYS A 141 22.35 5.46 -22.73
C LYS A 141 21.53 6.17 -21.66
N LYS A 142 21.05 7.40 -21.93
CA LYS A 142 20.15 8.14 -21.03
C LYS A 142 18.84 7.38 -20.79
N ALA A 143 18.21 6.84 -21.85
CA ALA A 143 16.99 6.05 -21.73
C ALA A 143 17.19 4.77 -20.91
N LYS A 144 18.30 4.05 -21.12
CA LYS A 144 18.67 2.87 -20.32
C LYS A 144 18.91 3.22 -18.85
N ASN A 145 19.61 4.32 -18.59
CA ASN A 145 19.85 4.78 -17.23
C ASN A 145 18.54 5.17 -16.52
N ALA A 146 17.59 5.81 -17.22
CA ALA A 146 16.27 6.12 -16.67
C ALA A 146 15.51 4.84 -16.31
N LEU A 147 15.53 3.82 -17.16
CA LEU A 147 14.92 2.51 -16.88
C LEU A 147 15.56 1.85 -15.65
N ASN A 148 16.89 1.84 -15.57
CA ASN A 148 17.60 1.27 -14.42
C ASN A 148 17.27 2.02 -13.13
N ALA A 149 17.29 3.35 -13.14
CA ALA A 149 16.93 4.18 -11.99
C ALA A 149 15.50 3.90 -11.52
N PHE A 150 14.55 3.74 -12.45
CA PHE A 150 13.19 3.37 -12.14
C PHE A 150 13.09 2.01 -11.45
N VAL A 151 13.78 0.99 -11.96
CA VAL A 151 13.84 -0.36 -11.36
C VAL A 151 14.43 -0.31 -9.95
N TYR A 152 15.50 0.45 -9.74
CA TYR A 152 16.11 0.64 -8.41
C TYR A 152 15.13 1.33 -7.45
N LYS A 153 14.43 2.37 -7.89
CA LYS A 153 13.43 3.07 -7.09
C LYS A 153 12.30 2.15 -6.60
N ILE A 154 11.86 1.21 -7.43
CA ILE A 154 10.84 0.23 -7.05
C ILE A 154 11.40 -0.79 -6.05
N LYS A 155 12.65 -1.25 -6.23
CA LYS A 155 13.27 -2.21 -5.30
C LYS A 155 13.48 -1.66 -3.89
N ILE A 156 13.78 -0.38 -3.75
CA ILE A 156 13.99 0.27 -2.44
C ILE A 156 12.67 0.50 -1.69
N LYS A 157 11.53 0.61 -2.41
CA LYS A 157 10.20 0.77 -1.79
C LYS A 157 9.58 -0.54 -1.26
N LYS A 158 10.24 -1.66 -1.41
CA LYS A 158 9.87 -2.96 -0.82
C LYS A 158 10.43 -3.10 0.59
#